data_f9dedd729a2b31babf2efc87c559d526
#
_entry.id   f9dedd729a2b31babf2efc87c559d526
#
_cell.length_a   1.000
_cell.length_b   1.000
_cell.length_c   1.000
_cell.angle_alpha   90.00
_cell.angle_beta   90.00
_cell.angle_gamma   90.00
#
_symmetry.space_group_name_H-M   'P 1'
#
loop_
_entity.id
_entity.type
_entity.pdbx_description
1 polymer ?
#
loop_
_entity_poly.entity_id
_entity_poly.type
_entity_poly.pdbx_seq_one_letter_code
_entity_poly.pdbx_strand_id
1 'polypeptide(L)'
;MTKEESIAMWNIEKSNTDSSILPKKMKKLFNKVEELILSGELMYDQFSGDMLDAVTDMIIDNTNKGTTLDRADQIDYLCDKLYEKYTQQYNNSESGKGDSVVSEDTTKVQD
;
A
#
# COMPACT_ATOMS: atom_id res chain seq x y z
N MET A 1 14.15 -10.35 8.14
CA MET A 1 12.97 -11.22 7.90
C MET A 1 13.10 -11.89 6.55
N THR A 2 12.91 -13.21 6.53
CA THR A 2 12.96 -13.94 5.26
C THR A 2 11.61 -13.86 4.55
N LYS A 3 11.58 -14.27 3.28
CA LYS A 3 10.33 -14.30 2.52
C LYS A 3 9.32 -15.24 3.18
N GLU A 4 9.79 -16.38 3.66
CA GLU A 4 8.91 -17.34 4.33
C GLU A 4 8.31 -16.77 5.60
N GLU A 5 9.13 -16.07 6.39
CA GLU A 5 8.64 -15.42 7.60
C GLU A 5 7.62 -14.33 7.27
N SER A 6 7.90 -13.57 6.23
CA SER A 6 7.01 -12.51 5.78
C SER A 6 5.64 -13.09 5.39
N ILE A 7 5.64 -14.16 4.61
CA ILE A 7 4.40 -14.82 4.20
C ILE A 7 3.65 -15.39 5.40
N ALA A 8 4.39 -15.99 6.35
CA ALA A 8 3.76 -16.55 7.54
C ALA A 8 3.08 -15.46 8.37
N MET A 9 3.74 -14.32 8.54
CA MET A 9 3.15 -13.20 9.27
C MET A 9 1.92 -12.66 8.56
N TRP A 10 1.97 -12.57 7.24
CA TRP A 10 0.81 -12.11 6.46
C TRP A 10 -0.37 -13.07 6.62
N ASN A 11 -0.09 -14.36 6.62
CA ASN A 11 -1.16 -15.36 6.79
C ASN A 11 -1.82 -15.25 8.17
N ILE A 12 -1.03 -14.95 9.19
CA ILE A 12 -1.59 -14.72 10.53
C ILE A 12 -2.49 -13.48 10.51
N GLU A 13 -2.03 -12.40 9.87
CA GLU A 13 -2.82 -11.20 9.75
C GLU A 13 -4.15 -11.47 9.02
N LYS A 14 -4.10 -12.22 7.93
CA LYS A 14 -5.30 -12.57 7.19
C LYS A 14 -6.28 -13.38 8.03
N SER A 15 -5.77 -14.33 8.80
CA SER A 15 -6.63 -15.18 9.61
C SER A 15 -7.32 -14.41 10.73
N ASN A 16 -6.75 -13.27 11.12
CA ASN A 16 -7.33 -12.43 12.15
C ASN A 16 -8.24 -11.34 11.59
N THR A 17 -8.40 -11.29 10.28
CA THR A 17 -9.19 -10.26 9.61
C THR A 17 -10.37 -10.89 8.89
N ASP A 18 -11.59 -10.42 9.20
CA ASP A 18 -12.77 -10.89 8.50
C ASP A 18 -12.95 -10.04 7.25
N SER A 19 -12.55 -10.59 6.10
CA SER A 19 -12.58 -9.84 4.85
C SER A 19 -14.01 -9.52 4.39
N SER A 20 -15.00 -10.24 4.90
CA SER A 20 -16.38 -10.00 4.47
C SER A 20 -16.91 -8.65 4.96
N ILE A 21 -16.31 -8.09 6.02
CA ILE A 21 -16.78 -6.82 6.59
C ILE A 21 -15.83 -5.67 6.27
N LEU A 22 -14.77 -5.90 5.50
CA LEU A 22 -13.82 -4.83 5.17
C LEU A 22 -14.40 -3.86 4.16
N PRO A 23 -14.13 -2.55 4.31
CA PRO A 23 -14.49 -1.60 3.27
C PRO A 23 -13.83 -1.95 1.94
N LYS A 24 -14.46 -1.54 0.85
CA LYS A 24 -13.99 -1.86 -0.49
C LYS A 24 -12.53 -1.44 -0.73
N LYS A 25 -12.17 -0.24 -0.29
CA LYS A 25 -10.80 0.25 -0.46
C LYS A 25 -9.79 -0.59 0.31
N MET A 26 -10.18 -1.06 1.47
CA MET A 26 -9.30 -1.90 2.27
C MET A 26 -9.12 -3.28 1.65
N LYS A 27 -10.18 -3.86 1.08
CA LYS A 27 -10.05 -5.11 0.34
C LYS A 27 -9.10 -4.96 -0.83
N LYS A 28 -9.20 -3.86 -1.56
CA LYS A 28 -8.34 -3.59 -2.70
C LYS A 28 -6.89 -3.46 -2.26
N LEU A 29 -6.65 -2.75 -1.17
CA LEU A 29 -5.30 -2.61 -0.62
C LEU A 29 -4.75 -3.97 -0.17
N PHE A 30 -5.55 -4.75 0.54
CA PHE A 30 -5.11 -6.05 1.03
C PHE A 30 -4.76 -7.00 -0.11
N ASN A 31 -5.53 -6.97 -1.20
CA ASN A 31 -5.22 -7.80 -2.36
C ASN A 31 -3.88 -7.40 -2.98
N LYS A 32 -3.61 -6.10 -3.06
CA LYS A 32 -2.34 -5.62 -3.59
C LYS A 32 -1.18 -6.01 -2.68
N VAL A 33 -1.35 -5.83 -1.37
CA VAL A 33 -0.32 -6.20 -0.41
C VAL A 33 -0.04 -7.70 -0.47
N GLU A 34 -1.08 -8.52 -0.56
CA GLU A 34 -0.91 -9.96 -0.64
C GLU A 34 -0.09 -10.36 -1.87
N GLU A 35 -0.41 -9.76 -3.00
CA GLU A 35 0.32 -10.02 -4.23
C GLU A 35 1.81 -9.73 -4.05
N LEU A 36 2.13 -8.60 -3.44
CA LEU A 36 3.53 -8.18 -3.25
C LEU A 36 4.25 -9.03 -2.20
N ILE A 37 3.54 -9.42 -1.15
CA ILE A 37 4.15 -10.25 -0.11
C ILE A 37 4.43 -11.66 -0.65
N LEU A 38 3.50 -12.23 -1.39
CA LEU A 38 3.68 -13.57 -1.94
C LEU A 38 4.79 -13.60 -2.98
N SER A 39 4.97 -12.50 -3.72
CA SER A 39 6.06 -12.42 -4.70
C SER A 39 7.42 -12.12 -4.06
N GLY A 40 7.42 -11.65 -2.82
CA GLY A 40 8.66 -11.27 -2.15
C GLY A 40 9.09 -9.84 -2.39
N GLU A 41 8.31 -9.07 -3.17
CA GLU A 41 8.67 -7.67 -3.45
C GLU A 41 8.44 -6.78 -2.25
N LEU A 42 7.50 -7.16 -1.36
CA LEU A 42 7.22 -6.41 -0.15
C LEU A 42 7.34 -7.38 1.03
N MET A 43 8.10 -7.01 2.04
CA MET A 43 8.19 -7.80 3.26
C MET A 43 7.15 -7.32 4.27
N TYR A 44 6.68 -8.23 5.12
CA TYR A 44 5.63 -7.89 6.08
C TYR A 44 6.07 -6.78 7.03
N ASP A 45 7.32 -6.81 7.48
CA ASP A 45 7.82 -5.78 8.40
C ASP A 45 7.89 -4.42 7.71
N GLN A 46 8.17 -4.39 6.40
CA GLN A 46 8.13 -3.15 5.64
C GLN A 46 6.68 -2.63 5.54
N PHE A 47 5.73 -3.52 5.28
CA PHE A 47 4.32 -3.14 5.25
C PHE A 47 3.88 -2.56 6.59
N SER A 48 4.28 -3.18 7.68
CA SER A 48 3.96 -2.70 9.02
C SER A 48 4.55 -1.31 9.26
N GLY A 49 5.79 -1.09 8.85
CA GLY A 49 6.44 0.22 8.95
C GLY A 49 5.76 1.27 8.09
N ASP A 50 5.38 0.90 6.87
CA ASP A 50 4.67 1.81 5.96
C ASP A 50 3.32 2.21 6.54
N MET A 51 2.62 1.28 7.17
CA MET A 51 1.35 1.57 7.81
C MET A 51 1.54 2.57 8.94
N LEU A 52 2.57 2.38 9.75
CA LEU A 52 2.88 3.30 10.85
C LEU A 52 3.21 4.69 10.31
N ASP A 53 4.00 4.77 9.24
CA ASP A 53 4.33 6.04 8.61
C ASP A 53 3.08 6.74 8.08
N ALA A 54 2.16 5.98 7.49
CA ALA A 54 0.92 6.56 6.97
C ALA A 54 0.05 7.12 8.10
N VAL A 55 -0.02 6.42 9.22
CA VAL A 55 -0.76 6.89 10.39
C VAL A 55 -0.13 8.18 10.93
N THR A 56 1.19 8.22 11.01
CA THR A 56 1.90 9.40 11.48
C THR A 56 1.63 10.59 10.56
N ASP A 57 1.71 10.38 9.24
CA ASP A 57 1.44 11.44 8.27
C ASP A 57 0.01 11.95 8.38
N MET A 58 -0.95 11.05 8.61
CA MET A 58 -2.34 11.43 8.78
C MET A 58 -2.52 12.34 10.00
N ILE A 59 -1.89 11.97 11.11
CA ILE A 59 -1.98 12.76 12.34
C ILE A 59 -1.38 14.14 12.14
N ILE A 60 -0.20 14.21 11.52
CA ILE A 60 0.48 15.47 11.28
C ILE A 60 -0.36 16.36 10.35
N ASP A 61 -0.89 15.79 9.27
CA ASP A 61 -1.67 16.52 8.30
C ASP A 61 -2.93 17.11 8.94
N ASN A 62 -3.64 16.29 9.73
CA ASN A 62 -4.85 16.77 10.40
C ASN A 62 -4.54 17.84 11.44
N THR A 63 -3.44 17.68 12.18
CA THR A 63 -3.03 18.67 13.16
C THR A 63 -2.74 20.01 12.48
N ASN A 64 -2.01 19.97 11.37
CA ASN A 64 -1.66 21.20 10.64
C ASN A 64 -2.86 21.90 10.06
N LYS A 65 -3.88 21.14 9.63
CA LYS A 65 -5.09 21.70 9.04
C LYS A 65 -6.15 22.04 10.08
N GLY A 66 -5.94 21.62 11.33
CA GLY A 66 -6.95 21.80 12.37
C GLY A 66 -8.21 20.99 12.13
N THR A 67 -8.08 19.84 11.44
CA THR A 67 -9.22 19.00 11.10
C THR A 67 -9.22 17.73 11.92
N THR A 68 -10.38 17.08 11.99
CA THR A 68 -10.53 15.79 12.63
C THR A 68 -11.27 14.88 11.67
N LEU A 69 -10.70 13.71 11.41
CA LEU A 69 -11.32 12.72 10.53
C LEU A 69 -12.08 11.71 11.36
N ASP A 70 -13.26 11.30 10.90
CA ASP A 70 -13.97 10.19 11.51
C ASP A 70 -13.28 8.89 11.08
N ARG A 71 -13.75 7.76 11.61
CA ARG A 71 -13.09 6.49 11.38
C ARG A 71 -13.10 6.09 9.89
N ALA A 72 -14.21 6.33 9.20
CA ALA A 72 -14.29 5.99 7.78
C ALA A 72 -13.30 6.80 6.97
N ASP A 73 -13.18 8.09 7.26
CA ASP A 73 -12.25 8.96 6.55
C ASP A 73 -10.80 8.60 6.88
N GLN A 74 -10.52 8.19 8.11
CA GLN A 74 -9.19 7.73 8.48
C GLN A 74 -8.80 6.49 7.67
N ILE A 75 -9.72 5.53 7.55
CA ILE A 75 -9.48 4.31 6.78
C ILE A 75 -9.25 4.66 5.31
N ASP A 76 -10.08 5.54 4.75
CA ASP A 76 -9.92 5.98 3.36
C ASP A 76 -8.56 6.62 3.13
N TYR A 77 -8.14 7.49 4.04
CA TYR A 77 -6.85 8.17 3.93
C TYR A 77 -5.71 7.16 3.88
N LEU A 78 -5.71 6.23 4.84
CA LEU A 78 -4.63 5.24 4.94
C LEU A 78 -4.62 4.30 3.74
N CYS A 79 -5.80 3.85 3.31
CA CYS A 79 -5.89 2.94 2.17
C CYS A 79 -5.43 3.61 0.89
N ASP A 80 -5.85 4.85 0.65
CA ASP A 80 -5.47 5.58 -0.56
C ASP A 80 -3.96 5.82 -0.57
N LYS A 81 -3.40 6.21 0.56
CA LYS A 81 -1.98 6.52 0.64
C LYS A 81 -1.11 5.28 0.37
N LEU A 82 -1.46 4.18 1.02
CA LEU A 82 -0.69 2.95 0.86
C LEU A 82 -0.89 2.32 -0.52
N TYR A 83 -2.12 2.33 -1.03
CA TYR A 83 -2.40 1.78 -2.33
C TYR A 83 -1.65 2.55 -3.42
N GLU A 84 -1.66 3.87 -3.33
CA GLU A 84 -0.92 4.70 -4.28
C GLU A 84 0.58 4.40 -4.22
N LYS A 85 1.12 4.31 -3.02
CA LYS A 85 2.54 4.02 -2.84
C LYS A 85 2.92 2.69 -3.49
N TYR A 86 2.15 1.65 -3.22
CA TYR A 86 2.48 0.33 -3.74
C TYR A 86 2.24 0.22 -5.24
N THR A 87 1.23 0.91 -5.74
CA THR A 87 0.98 0.92 -7.17
C THR A 87 2.11 1.62 -7.90
N GLN A 88 2.55 2.78 -7.42
CA GLN A 88 3.61 3.52 -8.08
C GLN A 88 4.96 2.84 -7.96
N GLN A 89 5.25 2.29 -6.79
CA GLN A 89 6.56 1.71 -6.51
C GLN A 89 6.79 0.41 -7.26
N TYR A 90 5.77 -0.42 -7.42
CA TYR A 90 5.93 -1.77 -7.95
C TYR A 90 5.38 -1.98 -9.35
N ASN A 91 4.42 -1.17 -9.80
CA ASN A 91 3.91 -1.31 -11.14
C ASN A 91 4.94 -1.01 -12.21
N ASN A 92 5.85 -0.11 -11.93
CA ASN A 92 6.87 0.26 -12.91
C ASN A 92 7.77 -0.90 -13.27
N SER A 93 8.04 -1.79 -12.34
CA SER A 93 8.88 -2.92 -12.63
C SER A 93 8.18 -3.95 -13.47
N GLU A 94 6.86 -4.01 -13.38
CA GLU A 94 6.12 -4.95 -14.15
C GLU A 94 5.93 -4.49 -15.54
N SER A 95 5.71 -3.23 -15.67
CA SER A 95 5.44 -2.74 -16.95
C SER A 95 6.63 -2.73 -17.80
N GLY A 96 7.69 -3.25 -17.38
CA GLY A 96 8.61 -3.31 -18.40
C GLY A 96 7.91 -3.08 -19.66
N LYS A 97 6.80 -2.80 -19.59
CA LYS A 97 6.10 -2.35 -20.71
C LYS A 97 6.12 -0.91 -20.83
N GLY A 98 6.61 -0.95 -20.26
CA GLY A 98 6.57 0.11 -20.60
C GLY A 98 6.48 0.86 -20.49
N ASP A 99 6.63 0.94 -20.50
CA ASP A 99 6.65 1.91 -20.67
C ASP A 99 6.38 2.53 -20.52
N SER A 100 6.67 2.43 -20.57
CA SER A 100 6.71 3.38 -20.64
C SER A 100 6.53 4.08 -20.37
N VAL A 101 6.80 4.00 -20.44
CA VAL A 101 7.00 5.06 -20.52
C VAL A 101 6.95 5.66 -20.32
N VAL A 102 7.08 5.53 -20.28
CA VAL A 102 7.32 6.53 -20.42
C VAL A 102 7.28 7.08 -20.24
N SER A 103 7.34 6.85 -20.20
CA SER A 103 7.60 7.78 -20.30
C SER A 103 7.50 8.33 -20.06
N GLU A 104 7.62 8.11 -20.07
CA GLU A 104 7.94 8.91 -20.16
C GLU A 104 7.95 9.35 -20.13
N ASP A 105 8.07 8.89 -20.06
CA ASP A 105 8.48 9.53 -20.27
C ASP A 105 8.42 9.89 -20.34
N THR A 106 8.58 9.46 -20.36
CA THR A 106 8.96 10.00 -20.64
C THR A 106 8.96 10.34 -20.77
N THR A 107 9.09 9.97 -20.85
CA THR A 107 9.41 10.48 -21.13
C THR A 107 9.36 10.78 -21.32
N LYS A 108 9.51 10.57 -21.47
CA LYS A 108 9.78 10.99 -21.74
C LYS A 108 9.76 11.19 -22.10
N VAL A 109 9.73 10.61 -22.08
CA VAL A 109 10.02 10.90 -22.48
C VAL A 109 9.99 10.96 -22.78
N GLN A 110 9.99 10.74 -23.05
CA GLN A 110 10.19 11.04 -23.45
C GLN A 110 10.26 11.23 -23.77
N ASP A 111 10.31 10.91 -23.89
CA ASP A 111 10.57 11.24 -24.25
C ASP A 111 10.74 11.55 -24.31
#